data_89cb2eb066bea8aaecc556a8753107c3
#
_entry.id   89cb2eb066bea8aaecc556a8753107c3
#
_cell.length_a   1.000
_cell.length_b   1.000
_cell.length_c   1.000
_cell.angle_alpha   90.00
_cell.angle_beta   90.00
_cell.angle_gamma   90.00
#
_symmetry.space_group_name_H-M   'P 1'
#
loop_
_entity.id
_entity.type
_entity.pdbx_description
1 polymer ?
#
loop_
_entity_poly.entity_id
_entity_poly.type
_entity_poly.pdbx_seq_one_letter_code
_entity_poly.pdbx_strand_id
1 'polypeptide(L)'
;MVQSVSVVQPSYGYMEFNLAYKDVRNKYTNPQHFDNMDPKLWTAKVRELANMGIEYLVFMEVANEGKAYYPSKLMPWLYNDKLQSPVDAILDEAAKHGMKVFMSTGWAKDQDDNLLDPVIKERQLQIMEELASLYKNHKAFYGWYLPVEDCLCPIFAEHAVQSVNALTEKAHSLTPGKKTLISPYGIGLSEFDHPVF
;
A
#
# COMPACT_ATOMS: atom_id res chain seq x y z
N MET A 1 -17.13 40.79 0.10
CA MET A 1 -17.59 39.41 0.32
C MET A 1 -16.39 38.53 0.11
N VAL A 2 -15.81 38.03 1.20
CA VAL A 2 -14.71 37.07 1.12
C VAL A 2 -15.36 35.70 0.94
N GLN A 3 -15.24 35.12 -0.26
CA GLN A 3 -15.58 33.72 -0.45
C GLN A 3 -14.56 32.89 0.35
N SER A 4 -15.04 32.27 1.41
CA SER A 4 -14.27 31.23 2.08
C SER A 4 -14.13 30.06 1.11
N VAL A 5 -12.98 29.92 0.49
CA VAL A 5 -12.63 28.70 -0.20
C VAL A 5 -12.42 27.64 0.89
N SER A 6 -13.41 26.80 1.10
CA SER A 6 -13.21 25.60 1.90
C SER A 6 -12.21 24.75 1.14
N VAL A 7 -10.98 24.68 1.65
CA VAL A 7 -10.01 23.70 1.17
C VAL A 7 -10.54 22.36 1.62
N VAL A 8 -11.25 21.68 0.72
CA VAL A 8 -11.62 20.28 0.94
C VAL A 8 -10.34 19.49 0.91
N GLN A 9 -9.88 19.09 2.08
CA GLN A 9 -8.74 18.19 2.15
C GLN A 9 -9.15 16.85 1.53
N PRO A 10 -8.34 16.27 0.64
CA PRO A 10 -8.65 14.97 0.07
C PRO A 10 -8.75 13.93 1.19
N SER A 11 -9.76 13.07 1.09
CA SER A 11 -9.98 11.98 2.02
C SER A 11 -9.23 10.73 1.60
N TYR A 12 -8.57 10.09 2.55
CA TYR A 12 -7.79 8.88 2.34
C TYR A 12 -8.42 7.71 3.05
N GLY A 13 -8.51 6.56 2.37
CA GLY A 13 -8.87 5.28 2.94
C GLY A 13 -7.72 4.30 2.76
N TYR A 14 -7.49 3.49 3.77
CA TYR A 14 -6.49 2.43 3.75
C TYR A 14 -7.16 1.09 3.50
N MET A 15 -6.52 0.26 2.67
CA MET A 15 -6.91 -1.13 2.44
C MET A 15 -5.71 -2.02 2.69
N GLU A 16 -5.92 -2.99 3.53
CA GLU A 16 -4.93 -3.99 3.89
C GLU A 16 -5.52 -5.37 3.69
N PHE A 17 -4.78 -6.26 3.02
CA PHE A 17 -5.08 -7.68 2.99
C PHE A 17 -4.41 -8.35 4.18
N ASN A 18 -5.01 -8.20 5.33
CA ASN A 18 -4.49 -8.81 6.54
C ASN A 18 -4.78 -10.32 6.53
N LEU A 19 -3.97 -11.06 5.77
CA LEU A 19 -4.16 -12.51 5.57
C LEU A 19 -3.50 -13.36 6.63
N ALA A 20 -2.53 -12.84 7.29
CA ALA A 20 -1.61 -13.68 7.99
C ALA A 20 -1.40 -13.32 9.46
N TYR A 21 -2.24 -12.49 10.02
CA TYR A 21 -2.20 -12.40 11.46
C TYR A 21 -2.68 -13.71 12.08
N LYS A 22 -1.83 -14.72 12.03
CA LYS A 22 -1.77 -15.77 13.05
C LYS A 22 -1.36 -15.15 14.39
N ASP A 23 -1.82 -13.96 14.65
CA ASP A 23 -1.69 -13.36 15.94
C ASP A 23 -2.54 -14.18 16.90
N VAL A 24 -1.92 -14.67 17.96
CA VAL A 24 -2.61 -15.30 19.08
C VAL A 24 -3.73 -14.41 19.67
N ARG A 25 -3.72 -13.12 19.37
CA ARG A 25 -4.78 -12.14 19.67
C ARG A 25 -6.00 -12.28 18.77
N ASN A 26 -5.89 -13.01 17.67
CA ASN A 26 -6.94 -13.19 16.68
C ASN A 26 -8.02 -14.20 17.08
N LYS A 27 -8.27 -14.32 18.37
CA LYS A 27 -9.47 -15.02 18.88
C LYS A 27 -10.79 -14.44 18.32
N TYR A 28 -10.74 -13.27 17.72
CA TYR A 28 -11.91 -12.51 17.27
C TYR A 28 -12.03 -12.38 15.76
N THR A 29 -11.02 -12.73 14.99
CA THR A 29 -11.12 -12.76 13.54
C THR A 29 -11.63 -14.11 13.11
N ASN A 30 -12.82 -14.09 12.51
CA ASN A 30 -13.41 -15.29 11.94
C ASN A 30 -12.47 -15.84 10.86
N PRO A 31 -11.89 -17.05 11.02
CA PRO A 31 -10.98 -17.64 10.03
C PRO A 31 -11.60 -17.71 8.63
N GLN A 32 -12.93 -17.79 8.54
CA GLN A 32 -13.65 -17.79 7.27
C GLN A 32 -13.50 -16.48 6.47
N HIS A 33 -13.13 -15.38 7.10
CA HIS A 33 -12.87 -14.13 6.38
C HIS A 33 -11.50 -14.10 5.70
N PHE A 34 -10.54 -14.88 6.17
CA PHE A 34 -9.18 -14.90 5.62
C PHE A 34 -9.02 -15.85 4.44
N ASP A 35 -9.80 -16.91 4.39
CA ASP A 35 -9.80 -17.86 3.28
C ASP A 35 -10.60 -17.36 2.07
N ASN A 36 -11.34 -16.27 2.25
CA ASN A 36 -12.26 -15.81 1.22
C ASN A 36 -11.66 -14.64 0.44
N MET A 37 -10.80 -14.96 -0.52
CA MET A 37 -10.26 -14.03 -1.50
C MET A 37 -11.27 -13.76 -2.63
N ASP A 38 -12.57 -13.80 -2.33
CA ASP A 38 -13.59 -13.49 -3.32
C ASP A 38 -13.50 -12.02 -3.74
N PRO A 39 -13.22 -11.71 -5.01
CA PRO A 39 -13.10 -10.36 -5.52
C PRO A 39 -14.36 -9.51 -5.27
N LYS A 40 -15.52 -10.15 -5.08
CA LYS A 40 -16.77 -9.43 -4.74
C LYS A 40 -16.70 -8.72 -3.40
N LEU A 41 -15.97 -9.27 -2.42
CA LEU A 41 -15.79 -8.63 -1.12
C LEU A 41 -14.96 -7.36 -1.26
N TRP A 42 -13.89 -7.42 -2.03
CA TRP A 42 -13.02 -6.27 -2.27
C TRP A 42 -13.73 -5.18 -3.08
N THR A 43 -14.46 -5.59 -4.10
CA THR A 43 -15.33 -4.68 -4.87
C THR A 43 -16.36 -3.99 -3.97
N ALA A 44 -17.02 -4.76 -3.08
CA ALA A 44 -18.00 -4.19 -2.15
C ALA A 44 -17.34 -3.19 -1.18
N LYS A 45 -16.16 -3.51 -0.65
CA LYS A 45 -15.42 -2.63 0.27
C LYS A 45 -14.98 -1.32 -0.40
N VAL A 46 -14.48 -1.37 -1.62
CA VAL A 46 -14.13 -0.16 -2.39
C VAL A 46 -15.36 0.71 -2.62
N ARG A 47 -16.51 0.10 -2.94
CA ARG A 47 -17.78 0.80 -3.14
C ARG A 47 -18.27 1.46 -1.85
N GLU A 48 -18.15 0.80 -0.71
CA GLU A 48 -18.47 1.40 0.60
C GLU A 48 -17.63 2.66 0.84
N LEU A 49 -16.31 2.57 0.63
CA LEU A 49 -15.41 3.71 0.80
C LEU A 49 -15.73 4.85 -0.17
N ALA A 50 -16.05 4.53 -1.42
CA ALA A 50 -16.50 5.53 -2.40
C ALA A 50 -17.80 6.24 -1.95
N ASN A 51 -18.76 5.48 -1.42
CA ASN A 51 -20.03 6.02 -0.90
C ASN A 51 -19.82 6.90 0.34
N MET A 52 -18.74 6.69 1.10
CA MET A 52 -18.32 7.54 2.21
C MET A 52 -17.61 8.82 1.74
N GLY A 53 -17.39 8.99 0.44
CA GLY A 53 -16.69 10.15 -0.11
C GLY A 53 -15.16 10.03 -0.10
N ILE A 54 -14.61 8.83 0.07
CA ILE A 54 -13.18 8.61 0.01
C ILE A 54 -12.70 8.74 -1.45
N GLU A 55 -11.73 9.62 -1.68
CA GLU A 55 -11.18 9.90 -3.01
C GLU A 55 -9.88 9.14 -3.30
N TYR A 56 -9.09 8.89 -2.27
CA TYR A 56 -7.80 8.22 -2.37
C TYR A 56 -7.79 6.93 -1.57
N LEU A 57 -7.37 5.84 -2.20
CA LEU A 57 -7.08 4.58 -1.54
C LEU A 57 -5.58 4.42 -1.39
N VAL A 58 -5.13 4.13 -0.18
CA VAL A 58 -3.78 3.65 0.06
C VAL A 58 -3.87 2.14 0.24
N PHE A 59 -3.39 1.42 -0.75
CA PHE A 59 -3.36 -0.02 -0.73
C PHE A 59 -2.04 -0.47 -0.11
N MET A 60 -2.09 -0.85 1.17
CA MET A 60 -0.91 -1.02 2.04
C MET A 60 0.05 -2.09 1.56
N GLU A 61 -0.46 -3.20 1.02
CA GLU A 61 0.37 -4.29 0.55
C GLU A 61 -0.26 -5.04 -0.63
N VAL A 62 0.54 -5.39 -1.62
CA VAL A 62 0.16 -6.24 -2.76
C VAL A 62 0.82 -7.61 -2.69
N ALA A 63 1.73 -7.78 -1.76
CA ALA A 63 2.41 -9.02 -1.46
C ALA A 63 2.85 -9.05 0.00
N ASN A 64 2.80 -10.21 0.62
CA ASN A 64 3.24 -10.44 1.99
C ASN A 64 3.65 -11.90 2.19
N GLU A 65 4.57 -12.18 3.10
CA GLU A 65 5.09 -13.52 3.39
C GLU A 65 5.50 -14.29 2.10
N GLY A 66 6.09 -13.59 1.13
CA GLY A 66 6.51 -14.18 -0.14
C GLY A 66 5.37 -14.63 -1.05
N LYS A 67 4.15 -14.11 -0.87
CA LYS A 67 2.97 -14.44 -1.65
C LYS A 67 2.30 -13.18 -2.19
N ALA A 68 1.75 -13.26 -3.40
CA ALA A 68 1.15 -12.13 -4.10
C ALA A 68 -0.38 -12.17 -4.11
N TYR A 69 -1.01 -10.98 -4.15
CA TYR A 69 -2.44 -10.77 -4.34
C TYR A 69 -2.78 -10.34 -5.78
N TYR A 70 -1.82 -10.44 -6.67
CA TYR A 70 -1.91 -10.16 -8.09
C TYR A 70 -1.24 -11.29 -8.89
N PRO A 71 -1.44 -11.39 -10.22
CA PRO A 71 -0.89 -12.48 -11.03
C PRO A 71 0.63 -12.34 -11.22
N SER A 72 1.37 -12.61 -10.14
CA SER A 72 2.82 -12.53 -10.09
C SER A 72 3.48 -13.73 -10.78
N LYS A 73 4.62 -13.47 -11.43
CA LYS A 73 5.56 -14.49 -11.93
C LYS A 73 6.73 -14.70 -10.97
N LEU A 74 6.87 -13.82 -9.97
CA LEU A 74 7.96 -13.82 -8.99
C LEU A 74 7.60 -14.60 -7.73
N MET A 75 6.33 -14.67 -7.41
CA MET A 75 5.83 -15.22 -6.16
C MET A 75 4.57 -16.05 -6.39
N PRO A 76 4.31 -17.08 -5.57
CA PRO A 76 3.03 -17.78 -5.57
C PRO A 76 1.89 -16.83 -5.19
N TRP A 77 0.69 -17.14 -5.66
CA TRP A 77 -0.50 -16.35 -5.41
C TRP A 77 -1.25 -16.84 -4.16
N LEU A 78 -1.90 -15.91 -3.49
CA LEU A 78 -2.78 -16.20 -2.35
C LEU A 78 -4.26 -16.28 -2.72
N TYR A 79 -4.63 -16.22 -3.96
CA TYR A 79 -6.01 -16.27 -4.40
C TYR A 79 -6.23 -17.38 -5.42
N ASN A 80 -7.49 -17.68 -5.68
CA ASN A 80 -7.87 -18.68 -6.67
C ASN A 80 -7.63 -18.11 -8.09
N ASP A 81 -6.80 -18.78 -8.88
CA ASP A 81 -6.43 -18.40 -10.25
C ASP A 81 -7.61 -18.36 -11.24
N LYS A 82 -8.77 -18.93 -10.86
CA LYS A 82 -10.01 -18.86 -11.64
C LYS A 82 -10.83 -17.60 -11.38
N LEU A 83 -10.44 -16.80 -10.38
CA LEU A 83 -11.10 -15.55 -10.01
C LEU A 83 -10.22 -14.38 -10.43
N GLN A 84 -10.85 -13.21 -10.56
CA GLN A 84 -10.12 -11.96 -10.67
C GLN A 84 -9.22 -11.78 -9.44
N SER A 85 -8.00 -11.27 -9.62
CA SER A 85 -7.13 -11.01 -8.48
C SER A 85 -7.72 -9.90 -7.57
N PRO A 86 -7.43 -9.94 -6.27
CA PRO A 86 -7.84 -8.86 -5.37
C PRO A 86 -7.36 -7.49 -5.80
N VAL A 87 -6.13 -7.39 -6.30
CA VAL A 87 -5.58 -6.12 -6.81
C VAL A 87 -6.36 -5.62 -8.01
N ASP A 88 -6.66 -6.50 -8.99
CA ASP A 88 -7.47 -6.14 -10.15
C ASP A 88 -8.88 -5.68 -9.72
N ALA A 89 -9.51 -6.42 -8.81
CA ALA A 89 -10.86 -6.08 -8.33
C ALA A 89 -10.91 -4.71 -7.66
N ILE A 90 -9.90 -4.37 -6.85
CA ILE A 90 -9.79 -3.07 -6.19
C ILE A 90 -9.56 -1.95 -7.21
N LEU A 91 -8.61 -2.13 -8.11
CA LEU A 91 -8.28 -1.11 -9.12
C LEU A 91 -9.45 -0.85 -10.05
N ASP A 92 -10.10 -1.92 -10.54
CA ASP A 92 -11.25 -1.81 -11.45
C ASP A 92 -12.42 -1.08 -10.79
N GLU A 93 -12.75 -1.42 -9.56
CA GLU A 93 -13.86 -0.77 -8.85
C GLU A 93 -13.51 0.67 -8.49
N ALA A 94 -12.28 0.94 -8.03
CA ALA A 94 -11.81 2.29 -7.78
C ALA A 94 -11.91 3.18 -9.04
N ALA A 95 -11.56 2.64 -10.20
CA ALA A 95 -11.68 3.36 -11.48
C ALA A 95 -13.12 3.72 -11.83
N LYS A 96 -14.10 2.86 -11.52
CA LYS A 96 -15.53 3.13 -11.75
C LYS A 96 -16.04 4.29 -10.92
N HIS A 97 -15.49 4.48 -9.75
CA HIS A 97 -15.83 5.55 -8.81
C HIS A 97 -14.94 6.79 -8.93
N GLY A 98 -13.99 6.82 -9.87
CA GLY A 98 -13.07 7.93 -10.05
C GLY A 98 -12.04 8.07 -8.92
N MET A 99 -11.89 7.04 -8.09
CA MET A 99 -10.94 7.03 -6.99
C MET A 99 -9.50 6.86 -7.50
N LYS A 100 -8.56 7.36 -6.74
CA LYS A 100 -7.13 7.31 -7.00
C LYS A 100 -6.46 6.34 -6.04
N VAL A 101 -5.68 5.41 -6.55
CA VAL A 101 -5.03 4.37 -5.74
C VAL A 101 -3.52 4.62 -5.68
N PHE A 102 -3.00 4.72 -4.47
CA PHE A 102 -1.60 4.52 -4.17
C PHE A 102 -1.38 3.03 -3.93
N MET A 103 -0.67 2.39 -4.82
CA MET A 103 -0.42 0.96 -4.76
C MET A 103 0.91 0.70 -4.08
N SER A 104 0.91 -0.14 -3.06
CA SER A 104 2.12 -0.57 -2.38
C SER A 104 3.00 -1.41 -3.30
N THR A 105 4.27 -1.41 -3.00
CA THR A 105 5.18 -2.43 -3.49
C THR A 105 5.03 -3.76 -2.74
N GLY A 106 4.32 -3.74 -1.60
CA GLY A 106 4.28 -4.86 -0.66
C GLY A 106 5.63 -5.13 -0.01
N TRP A 107 5.71 -6.19 0.74
CA TRP A 107 6.96 -6.67 1.31
C TRP A 107 7.43 -7.92 0.57
N ALA A 108 8.72 -7.95 0.25
CA ALA A 108 9.31 -9.07 -0.47
C ALA A 108 9.24 -10.37 0.33
N LYS A 109 9.31 -10.27 1.65
CA LYS A 109 9.23 -11.37 2.60
C LYS A 109 8.20 -11.06 3.69
N ASP A 110 8.46 -10.08 4.54
CA ASP A 110 7.56 -9.64 5.61
C ASP A 110 7.77 -8.14 5.91
N GLN A 111 6.97 -7.60 6.83
CA GLN A 111 7.02 -6.17 7.17
C GLN A 111 8.33 -5.72 7.84
N ASP A 112 9.14 -6.66 8.32
CA ASP A 112 10.46 -6.37 8.90
C ASP A 112 11.58 -6.42 7.85
N ASP A 113 11.22 -6.46 6.56
CA ASP A 113 12.18 -6.49 5.47
C ASP A 113 13.12 -5.27 5.52
N ASN A 114 14.42 -5.57 5.57
CA ASN A 114 15.45 -4.55 5.55
C ASN A 114 15.97 -4.32 4.12
N LEU A 115 15.62 -3.18 3.54
CA LEU A 115 16.03 -2.80 2.19
C LEU A 115 17.54 -2.48 2.05
N LEU A 116 18.31 -2.51 3.15
CA LEU A 116 19.76 -2.52 3.08
C LEU A 116 20.33 -3.90 2.72
N ASP A 117 19.54 -4.98 2.94
CA ASP A 117 19.87 -6.30 2.43
C ASP A 117 19.72 -6.30 0.90
N PRO A 118 20.82 -6.56 0.14
CA PRO A 118 20.77 -6.51 -1.32
C PRO A 118 19.77 -7.49 -1.93
N VAL A 119 19.53 -8.63 -1.30
CA VAL A 119 18.60 -9.66 -1.80
C VAL A 119 17.16 -9.19 -1.64
N ILE A 120 16.82 -8.63 -0.48
CA ILE A 120 15.50 -8.08 -0.20
C ILE A 120 15.24 -6.89 -1.11
N LYS A 121 16.19 -5.96 -1.20
CA LYS A 121 16.11 -4.79 -2.08
C LYS A 121 15.87 -5.19 -3.53
N GLU A 122 16.66 -6.10 -4.06
CA GLU A 122 16.52 -6.56 -5.46
C GLU A 122 15.14 -7.15 -5.70
N ARG A 123 14.66 -8.00 -4.79
CA ARG A 123 13.32 -8.58 -4.89
C ARG A 123 12.23 -7.52 -4.87
N GLN A 124 12.37 -6.53 -4.01
CA GLN A 124 11.42 -5.40 -3.91
C GLN A 124 11.36 -4.60 -5.22
N LEU A 125 12.51 -4.33 -5.82
CA LEU A 125 12.58 -3.63 -7.09
C LEU A 125 11.99 -4.46 -8.25
N GLN A 126 12.18 -5.77 -8.25
CA GLN A 126 11.56 -6.68 -9.22
C GLN A 126 10.02 -6.70 -9.09
N ILE A 127 9.50 -6.68 -7.86
CA ILE A 127 8.05 -6.55 -7.61
C ILE A 127 7.52 -5.26 -8.23
N MET A 128 8.21 -4.13 -8.04
CA MET A 128 7.81 -2.86 -8.66
C MET A 128 7.80 -2.94 -10.19
N GLU A 129 8.78 -3.59 -10.81
CA GLU A 129 8.82 -3.78 -12.26
C GLU A 129 7.61 -4.59 -12.75
N GLU A 130 7.30 -5.67 -12.05
CA GLU A 130 6.17 -6.53 -12.40
C GLU A 130 4.84 -5.77 -12.26
N LEU A 131 4.63 -5.08 -11.14
CA LEU A 131 3.44 -4.25 -10.92
C LEU A 131 3.31 -3.14 -11.97
N ALA A 132 4.41 -2.46 -12.30
CA ALA A 132 4.39 -1.44 -13.35
C ALA A 132 4.03 -2.03 -14.71
N SER A 133 4.55 -3.23 -15.04
CA SER A 133 4.22 -3.90 -16.31
C SER A 133 2.73 -4.22 -16.44
N LEU A 134 2.08 -4.56 -15.31
CA LEU A 134 0.66 -4.91 -15.26
C LEU A 134 -0.24 -3.67 -15.18
N TYR A 135 0.12 -2.69 -14.35
CA TYR A 135 -0.83 -1.68 -13.89
C TYR A 135 -0.47 -0.22 -14.22
N LYS A 136 0.70 0.09 -14.80
CA LYS A 136 1.12 1.49 -15.04
C LYS A 136 0.11 2.34 -15.83
N ASN A 137 -0.66 1.71 -16.71
CA ASN A 137 -1.68 2.38 -17.52
C ASN A 137 -3.09 2.28 -16.92
N HIS A 138 -3.25 1.65 -15.77
CA HIS A 138 -4.56 1.52 -15.14
C HIS A 138 -5.06 2.89 -14.65
N LYS A 139 -6.32 3.23 -14.92
CA LYS A 139 -6.89 4.55 -14.64
C LYS A 139 -6.87 4.93 -13.17
N ALA A 140 -7.07 3.95 -12.27
CA ALA A 140 -7.06 4.20 -10.84
C ALA A 140 -5.64 4.26 -10.26
N PHE A 141 -4.63 3.71 -10.93
CA PHE A 141 -3.25 3.73 -10.42
C PHE A 141 -2.68 5.15 -10.45
N TYR A 142 -2.74 5.83 -9.33
CA TYR A 142 -2.33 7.23 -9.20
C TYR A 142 -0.87 7.38 -8.78
N GLY A 143 -0.39 6.52 -7.91
CA GLY A 143 0.96 6.59 -7.38
C GLY A 143 1.36 5.33 -6.60
N TRP A 144 2.56 5.38 -6.07
CA TRP A 144 3.14 4.32 -5.27
C TRP A 144 3.05 4.65 -3.78
N TYR A 145 2.62 3.69 -2.99
CA TYR A 145 2.85 3.69 -1.55
C TYR A 145 4.13 2.93 -1.27
N LEU A 146 5.08 3.59 -0.64
CA LEU A 146 6.37 2.99 -0.29
C LEU A 146 6.27 2.50 1.17
N PRO A 147 6.29 1.18 1.40
CA PRO A 147 6.02 0.61 2.72
C PRO A 147 7.27 0.70 3.62
N VAL A 148 7.78 1.90 3.80
CA VAL A 148 8.87 2.18 4.73
C VAL A 148 8.23 2.74 5.99
N GLU A 149 7.98 1.85 6.93
CA GLU A 149 7.36 2.16 8.20
C GLU A 149 8.43 2.35 9.27
N ASP A 150 8.89 3.56 9.45
CA ASP A 150 9.88 3.91 10.46
C ASP A 150 9.48 5.18 11.20
N CYS A 151 10.00 5.37 12.39
CA CYS A 151 9.73 6.53 13.22
C CYS A 151 10.46 7.77 12.70
N LEU A 152 9.74 8.91 12.70
CA LEU A 152 10.34 10.21 12.40
C LEU A 152 11.13 10.80 13.57
N CYS A 153 11.03 10.22 14.75
CA CYS A 153 11.55 10.83 15.97
C CYS A 153 12.86 10.21 16.43
N PRO A 154 13.88 11.05 16.78
CA PRO A 154 13.92 12.49 16.62
C PRO A 154 14.16 12.94 15.16
N ILE A 155 14.68 12.04 14.33
CA ILE A 155 14.87 12.21 12.88
C ILE A 155 14.65 10.87 12.19
N PHE A 156 14.32 10.91 10.92
CA PHE A 156 14.16 9.71 10.12
C PHE A 156 15.49 8.96 10.01
N ALA A 157 15.50 7.68 10.32
CA ALA A 157 16.72 6.87 10.32
C ALA A 157 17.37 6.84 8.94
N GLU A 158 18.69 6.84 8.88
CA GLU A 158 19.43 6.86 7.61
C GLU A 158 19.06 5.69 6.68
N HIS A 159 18.86 4.49 7.24
CA HIS A 159 18.44 3.33 6.45
C HIS A 159 17.05 3.51 5.83
N ALA A 160 16.13 4.17 6.54
CA ALA A 160 14.80 4.46 6.02
C ALA A 160 14.87 5.51 4.90
N VAL A 161 15.71 6.56 5.06
CA VAL A 161 15.95 7.55 4.00
C VAL A 161 16.51 6.88 2.75
N GLN A 162 17.50 6.01 2.90
CA GLN A 162 18.10 5.29 1.77
C GLN A 162 17.08 4.38 1.08
N SER A 163 16.22 3.71 1.85
CA SER A 163 15.15 2.86 1.33
C SER A 163 14.12 3.67 0.55
N VAL A 164 13.63 4.78 1.12
CA VAL A 164 12.69 5.69 0.45
C VAL A 164 13.27 6.22 -0.85
N ASN A 165 14.53 6.66 -0.83
CA ASN A 165 15.21 7.18 -2.02
C ASN A 165 15.28 6.12 -3.13
N ALA A 166 15.74 4.91 -2.80
CA ALA A 166 15.86 3.82 -3.78
C ALA A 166 14.50 3.44 -4.41
N LEU A 167 13.45 3.31 -3.58
CA LEU A 167 12.11 3.01 -4.07
C LEU A 167 11.51 4.16 -4.88
N THR A 168 11.76 5.41 -4.47
CA THR A 168 11.30 6.61 -5.19
C THR A 168 11.95 6.71 -6.57
N GLU A 169 13.26 6.53 -6.65
CA GLU A 169 13.99 6.52 -7.92
C GLU A 169 13.44 5.45 -8.86
N LYS A 170 13.21 4.24 -8.34
CA LYS A 170 12.63 3.15 -9.11
C LYS A 170 11.22 3.49 -9.58
N ALA A 171 10.37 4.01 -8.70
CA ALA A 171 9.00 4.42 -9.01
C ALA A 171 8.98 5.45 -10.16
N HIS A 172 9.81 6.47 -10.08
CA HIS A 172 9.91 7.50 -11.11
C HIS A 172 10.44 6.96 -12.44
N SER A 173 11.37 6.01 -12.41
CA SER A 173 11.90 5.38 -13.63
C SER A 173 10.84 4.53 -14.34
N LEU A 174 10.02 3.80 -13.58
CA LEU A 174 8.99 2.91 -14.12
C LEU A 174 7.72 3.64 -14.57
N THR A 175 7.37 4.68 -13.85
CA THR A 175 6.11 5.42 -14.02
C THR A 175 6.32 6.93 -13.88
N PRO A 176 6.98 7.58 -14.86
CA PRO A 176 7.23 9.02 -14.81
C PRO A 176 5.93 9.81 -14.60
N GLY A 177 5.95 10.75 -13.65
CA GLY A 177 4.82 11.61 -13.34
C GLY A 177 3.82 11.05 -12.33
N LYS A 178 3.88 9.77 -11.95
CA LYS A 178 3.10 9.26 -10.83
C LYS A 178 3.70 9.72 -9.49
N LYS A 179 2.85 9.78 -8.47
CA LYS A 179 3.23 10.26 -7.14
C LYS A 179 3.82 9.13 -6.31
N THR A 180 4.56 9.49 -5.28
CA THR A 180 5.00 8.59 -4.20
C THR A 180 4.43 9.07 -2.88
N LEU A 181 4.10 8.15 -2.01
CA LEU A 181 3.55 8.38 -0.67
C LEU A 181 4.29 7.48 0.31
N ILE A 182 4.64 8.01 1.46
CA ILE A 182 5.08 7.26 2.65
C ILE A 182 4.16 7.58 3.81
N SER A 183 4.07 6.67 4.76
CA SER A 183 3.32 6.85 6.00
C SER A 183 4.20 6.46 7.19
N PRO A 184 5.17 7.30 7.54
CA PRO A 184 6.05 7.00 8.66
C PRO A 184 5.27 7.01 9.98
N TYR A 185 5.75 6.27 10.96
CA TYR A 185 5.15 6.23 12.28
C TYR A 185 5.24 7.59 12.97
N GLY A 186 4.17 7.84 13.73
CA GLY A 186 3.91 9.12 14.31
C GLY A 186 5.02 9.68 15.16
N ILE A 187 5.00 10.96 15.23
CA ILE A 187 5.71 11.76 16.20
C ILE A 187 5.21 11.29 17.57
N GLY A 188 6.06 10.66 18.35
CA GLY A 188 5.75 10.33 19.73
C GLY A 188 5.51 11.63 20.49
N LEU A 189 4.23 12.00 20.67
CA LEU A 189 3.86 13.25 21.33
C LEU A 189 4.48 13.38 22.74
N SER A 190 4.77 12.25 23.39
CA SER A 190 5.49 12.20 24.66
C SER A 190 6.94 12.70 24.62
N GLU A 191 7.55 12.78 23.46
CA GLU A 191 8.94 13.23 23.30
C GLU A 191 9.05 14.75 23.04
N PHE A 192 7.93 15.41 22.73
CA PHE A 192 7.87 16.86 22.59
C PHE A 192 7.73 17.60 23.92
N ASP A 193 7.47 16.92 25.01
CA ASP A 193 7.46 17.51 26.35
C ASP A 193 8.88 17.78 26.90
N HIS A 194 9.93 17.44 26.16
CA HIS A 194 11.27 17.84 26.53
C HIS A 194 11.58 19.24 26.00
N PRO A 195 11.93 20.18 26.89
CA PRO A 195 12.24 21.58 26.53
C PRO A 195 13.63 21.69 25.90
N VAL A 196 13.87 21.01 24.80
CA VAL A 196 15.13 21.04 24.04
C VAL A 196 14.90 21.68 22.67
N PHE A 197 13.84 22.49 22.56
CA PHE A 197 13.64 23.37 21.42
C PHE A 197 13.51 24.82 21.89
#